data_5f9ea3290a2ef12db3ab9d4f597c0d39
#
_entry.id   5f9ea3290a2ef12db3ab9d4f597c0d39
#
_cell.length_a   1.000
_cell.length_b   1.000
_cell.length_c   1.000
_cell.angle_alpha   90.00
_cell.angle_beta   90.00
_cell.angle_gamma   90.00
#
_symmetry.space_group_name_H-M   'P 1'
#
loop_
_entity.id
_entity.type
_entity.pdbx_description
1 polymer ?
#
loop_
_entity_poly.entity_id
_entity_poly.type
_entity_poly.pdbx_seq_one_letter_code
_entity_poly.pdbx_strand_id
1 'polypeptide(L)'
;QLAATMTFQFENAHNPGATFLEGGELFSVAQERIVRSIMALLERPDWHTALLVLHEGVNRIILSWMCQAALNASACFEQDTGCINILDFDLVPDANDEKTVLERRIIKSVNLTPENYIKHGMNLRSLEAIFSA
;
A
#
# COMPACT_ATOMS: atom_id res chain seq x y z
N GLN A 1 -22.04 -5.88 -11.52
CA GLN A 1 -21.59 -4.54 -11.94
C GLN A 1 -20.72 -3.87 -10.86
N LEU A 2 -21.14 -3.85 -9.58
CA LEU A 2 -20.39 -3.29 -8.47
C LEU A 2 -19.02 -3.96 -8.29
N ALA A 3 -18.95 -5.29 -8.32
CA ALA A 3 -17.69 -6.05 -8.19
C ALA A 3 -16.69 -5.69 -9.30
N ALA A 4 -17.14 -5.61 -10.55
CA ALA A 4 -16.29 -5.20 -11.66
C ALA A 4 -15.78 -3.76 -11.48
N THR A 5 -16.64 -2.84 -11.05
CA THR A 5 -16.25 -1.47 -10.77
C THR A 5 -15.18 -1.39 -9.70
N MET A 6 -15.32 -2.12 -8.59
CA MET A 6 -14.34 -2.15 -7.51
C MET A 6 -13.01 -2.77 -7.92
N THR A 7 -13.03 -3.77 -8.78
CA THR A 7 -11.80 -4.44 -9.26
C THR A 7 -10.90 -3.49 -10.04
N PHE A 8 -11.47 -2.57 -10.83
CA PHE A 8 -10.73 -1.65 -11.70
C PHE A 8 -10.52 -0.24 -11.12
N GLN A 9 -10.95 0.02 -9.88
CA GLN A 9 -10.84 1.36 -9.28
C GLN A 9 -9.40 1.86 -9.19
N PHE A 10 -8.45 0.98 -8.91
CA PHE A 10 -7.04 1.36 -8.77
C PHE A 10 -6.39 1.77 -10.09
N GLU A 11 -6.90 1.34 -11.24
CA GLU A 11 -6.38 1.76 -12.55
C GLU A 11 -6.48 3.27 -12.76
N ASN A 12 -7.51 3.87 -12.18
CA ASN A 12 -7.78 5.30 -12.28
C ASN A 12 -7.44 6.09 -11.01
N ALA A 13 -6.80 5.47 -10.02
CA ALA A 13 -6.52 6.09 -8.73
C ALA A 13 -5.69 7.38 -8.83
N HIS A 14 -4.88 7.52 -9.89
CA HIS A 14 -4.06 8.70 -10.16
C HIS A 14 -4.85 9.90 -10.70
N ASN A 15 -6.09 9.70 -11.16
CA ASN A 15 -6.89 10.78 -11.73
C ASN A 15 -7.40 11.70 -10.62
N PRO A 16 -7.36 13.03 -10.83
CA PRO A 16 -7.98 13.99 -9.92
C PRO A 16 -9.47 13.68 -9.73
N GLY A 17 -9.93 13.64 -8.50
CA GLY A 17 -11.32 13.35 -8.18
C GLY A 17 -11.68 11.86 -8.13
N ALA A 18 -10.74 10.95 -8.41
CA ALA A 18 -10.99 9.52 -8.27
C ALA A 18 -11.21 9.11 -6.82
N THR A 19 -12.24 8.30 -6.60
CA THR A 19 -12.60 7.70 -5.31
C THR A 19 -12.69 6.18 -5.44
N PHE A 20 -12.48 5.44 -4.36
CA PHE A 20 -12.67 3.99 -4.37
C PHE A 20 -14.15 3.62 -4.54
N LEU A 21 -15.04 4.34 -3.89
CA LEU A 21 -16.50 4.24 -4.03
C LEU A 21 -17.07 5.62 -4.30
N GLU A 22 -18.19 5.66 -5.02
CA GLU A 22 -18.91 6.91 -5.28
C GLU A 22 -19.25 7.62 -3.96
N GLY A 23 -18.89 8.90 -3.86
CA GLY A 23 -19.05 9.68 -2.64
C GLY A 23 -18.06 9.35 -1.51
N GLY A 24 -17.10 8.46 -1.75
CA GLY A 24 -16.06 8.10 -0.78
C GLY A 24 -14.87 9.07 -0.75
N GLU A 25 -13.86 8.71 0.05
CA GLU A 25 -12.60 9.45 0.15
C GLU A 25 -11.86 9.46 -1.19
N LEU A 26 -11.30 10.60 -1.57
CA LEU A 26 -10.43 10.71 -2.75
C LEU A 26 -9.15 9.89 -2.54
N PHE A 27 -8.66 9.23 -3.58
CA PHE A 27 -7.40 8.48 -3.51
C PHE A 27 -6.21 9.37 -3.13
N SER A 28 -6.16 10.62 -3.59
CA SER A 28 -5.13 11.58 -3.20
C SER A 28 -5.15 11.90 -1.71
N VAL A 29 -6.33 12.10 -1.13
CA VAL A 29 -6.50 12.35 0.31
C VAL A 29 -6.13 11.11 1.12
N ALA A 30 -6.56 9.93 0.67
CA ALA A 30 -6.16 8.67 1.28
C ALA A 30 -4.64 8.49 1.27
N GLN A 31 -3.97 8.76 0.14
CA GLN A 31 -2.52 8.69 0.03
C GLN A 31 -1.83 9.63 1.02
N GLU A 32 -2.22 10.90 1.09
CA GLU A 32 -1.64 11.85 2.03
C GLU A 32 -1.79 11.39 3.48
N ARG A 33 -2.97 10.91 3.85
CA ARG A 33 -3.26 10.39 5.17
C ARG A 33 -2.40 9.17 5.51
N ILE A 34 -2.29 8.22 4.58
CA ILE A 34 -1.51 6.98 4.74
C ILE A 34 -0.02 7.31 4.88
N VAL A 35 0.52 8.11 3.97
CA VAL A 35 1.95 8.51 4.00
C VAL A 35 2.28 9.26 5.28
N ARG A 36 1.42 10.19 5.70
CA ARG A 36 1.60 10.90 6.98
C ARG A 36 1.67 9.93 8.17
N SER A 37 0.81 8.91 8.19
CA SER A 37 0.81 7.91 9.26
C SER A 37 2.08 7.06 9.25
N ILE A 38 2.59 6.66 8.08
CA ILE A 38 3.86 5.94 7.96
C ILE A 38 5.02 6.83 8.42
N MET A 39 5.09 8.07 7.97
CA MET A 39 6.14 9.00 8.38
C MET A 39 6.13 9.23 9.90
N ALA A 40 4.96 9.43 10.51
CA ALA A 40 4.85 9.56 11.96
C ALA A 40 5.30 8.29 12.72
N LEU A 41 5.08 7.11 12.14
CA LEU A 41 5.60 5.86 12.70
C LEU A 41 7.12 5.80 12.59
N LEU A 42 7.70 6.20 11.46
CA LEU A 42 9.15 6.19 11.23
C LEU A 42 9.92 7.19 12.12
N GLU A 43 9.27 8.27 12.56
CA GLU A 43 9.86 9.25 13.49
C GLU A 43 10.01 8.72 14.92
N ARG A 44 9.37 7.60 15.27
CA ARG A 44 9.45 7.01 16.61
C ARG A 44 10.75 6.24 16.78
N PRO A 45 11.55 6.51 17.83
CA PRO A 45 12.86 5.89 18.03
C PRO A 45 12.82 4.52 18.73
N ASP A 46 11.65 4.05 19.14
CA ASP A 46 11.46 2.95 20.10
C ASP A 46 11.25 1.58 19.44
N TRP A 47 11.49 1.45 18.13
CA TRP A 47 11.34 0.19 17.42
C TRP A 47 12.32 0.03 16.25
N HIS A 48 12.57 -1.22 15.83
CA HIS A 48 13.35 -1.58 14.63
C HIS A 48 12.52 -2.34 13.61
N THR A 49 11.53 -3.08 14.06
CA THR A 49 10.61 -3.82 13.19
C THR A 49 9.19 -3.63 13.69
N ALA A 50 8.29 -3.33 12.80
CA ALA A 50 6.87 -3.17 13.09
C ALA A 50 6.03 -4.09 12.19
N LEU A 51 4.97 -4.66 12.74
CA LEU A 51 3.94 -5.38 11.99
C LEU A 51 2.70 -4.51 11.88
N LEU A 52 2.30 -4.22 10.65
CA LEU A 52 1.07 -3.49 10.35
C LEU A 52 0.05 -4.44 9.73
N VAL A 53 -1.15 -4.50 10.31
CA VAL A 53 -2.28 -5.24 9.74
C VAL A 53 -3.19 -4.25 9.03
N LEU A 54 -3.24 -4.34 7.71
CA LEU A 54 -3.85 -3.34 6.85
C LEU A 54 -4.80 -4.00 5.83
N HIS A 55 -5.46 -3.17 5.04
CA HIS A 55 -6.34 -3.59 3.95
C HIS A 55 -5.63 -3.50 2.60
N GLU A 56 -6.11 -4.27 1.62
CA GLU A 56 -5.60 -4.32 0.24
C GLU A 56 -5.36 -2.94 -0.35
N GLY A 57 -6.35 -2.05 -0.29
CA GLY A 57 -6.25 -0.70 -0.86
C GLY A 57 -5.15 0.14 -0.23
N VAL A 58 -4.99 0.06 1.09
CA VAL A 58 -3.92 0.75 1.82
C VAL A 58 -2.56 0.20 1.40
N ASN A 59 -2.41 -1.12 1.31
CA ASN A 59 -1.17 -1.77 0.85
C ASN A 59 -0.78 -1.33 -0.56
N ARG A 60 -1.72 -1.29 -1.50
CA ARG A 60 -1.49 -0.83 -2.88
C ARG A 60 -0.97 0.60 -2.93
N ILE A 61 -1.56 1.50 -2.13
CA ILE A 61 -1.13 2.90 -2.03
C ILE A 61 0.28 3.01 -1.43
N ILE A 62 0.57 2.27 -0.35
CA ILE A 62 1.90 2.24 0.27
C ILE A 62 2.94 1.73 -0.74
N LEU A 63 2.68 0.63 -1.43
CA LEU A 63 3.61 0.05 -2.41
C LEU A 63 3.88 1.00 -3.57
N SER A 64 2.85 1.69 -4.06
CA SER A 64 3.01 2.71 -5.09
C SER A 64 3.87 3.89 -4.60
N TRP A 65 3.65 4.36 -3.38
CA TRP A 65 4.46 5.38 -2.75
C TRP A 65 5.91 4.93 -2.52
N MET A 66 6.13 3.67 -2.13
CA MET A 66 7.47 3.08 -2.01
C MET A 66 8.25 3.16 -3.33
N CYS A 67 7.57 2.97 -4.45
CA CYS A 67 8.15 3.10 -5.80
C CYS A 67 8.35 4.57 -6.25
N GLN A 68 8.04 5.55 -5.43
CA GLN A 68 8.02 6.98 -5.78
C GLN A 68 7.07 7.32 -6.94
N ALA A 69 6.05 6.50 -7.13
CA ALA A 69 5.11 6.60 -8.23
C ALA A 69 3.79 7.30 -7.86
N ALA A 70 3.72 7.91 -6.67
CA ALA A 70 2.48 8.45 -6.11
C ALA A 70 1.36 7.38 -6.18
N LEU A 71 0.27 7.62 -6.93
CA LEU A 71 -0.82 6.66 -7.13
C LEU A 71 -0.71 5.87 -8.45
N ASN A 72 0.25 6.22 -9.33
CA ASN A 72 0.30 5.65 -10.68
C ASN A 72 0.59 4.15 -10.71
N ALA A 73 1.30 3.60 -9.73
CA ALA A 73 1.62 2.19 -9.68
C ALA A 73 0.66 1.37 -8.80
N SER A 74 -0.35 1.98 -8.18
CA SER A 74 -1.23 1.28 -7.22
C SER A 74 -2.01 0.11 -7.84
N ALA A 75 -2.35 0.18 -9.12
CA ALA A 75 -3.00 -0.91 -9.86
C ALA A 75 -2.05 -2.09 -10.16
N CYS A 76 -0.73 -1.88 -10.12
CA CYS A 76 0.25 -2.89 -10.50
C CYS A 76 0.50 -3.94 -9.41
N PHE A 77 0.03 -3.72 -8.19
CA PHE A 77 0.29 -4.59 -7.06
C PHE A 77 -0.92 -5.45 -6.72
N GLU A 78 -0.83 -6.74 -7.02
CA GLU A 78 -1.79 -7.70 -6.47
C GLU A 78 -1.58 -7.85 -4.96
N GLN A 79 -2.69 -8.04 -4.24
CA GLN A 79 -2.69 -8.23 -2.78
C GLN A 79 -3.68 -9.32 -2.41
N ASP A 80 -3.18 -10.54 -2.26
CA ASP A 80 -3.98 -11.68 -1.84
C ASP A 80 -4.38 -11.57 -0.38
N THR A 81 -5.46 -12.23 0.00
CA THR A 81 -5.91 -12.27 1.39
C THR A 81 -4.83 -12.93 2.28
N GLY A 82 -4.41 -12.24 3.32
CA GLY A 82 -3.38 -12.71 4.25
C GLY A 82 -1.95 -12.64 3.71
N CYS A 83 -1.72 -11.94 2.60
CA CYS A 83 -0.37 -11.73 2.07
C CYS A 83 0.48 -10.86 3.01
N ILE A 84 1.79 -11.02 2.88
CA ILE A 84 2.79 -10.23 3.58
C ILE A 84 3.59 -9.41 2.56
N ASN A 85 3.72 -8.12 2.83
CA ASN A 85 4.68 -7.24 2.16
C ASN A 85 5.80 -6.90 3.14
N ILE A 86 7.04 -6.91 2.71
CA ILE A 86 8.21 -6.59 3.53
C ILE A 86 8.86 -5.35 2.95
N LEU A 87 8.93 -4.30 3.75
CA LEU A 87 9.43 -2.98 3.38
C LEU A 87 10.52 -2.56 4.35
N ASP A 88 11.61 -2.01 3.83
CA ASP A 88 12.67 -1.40 4.63
C ASP A 88 12.76 0.10 4.34
N PHE A 89 13.15 0.85 5.35
CA PHE A 89 13.34 2.29 5.30
C PHE A 89 14.71 2.65 5.85
N ASP A 90 15.52 3.31 5.05
CA ASP A 90 16.77 3.89 5.52
C ASP A 90 16.50 5.31 6.00
N LEU A 91 16.76 5.52 7.28
CA LEU A 91 16.61 6.81 7.94
C LEU A 91 18.01 7.35 8.27
N VAL A 92 18.27 8.60 7.90
CA VAL A 92 19.53 9.28 8.22
C VAL A 92 19.27 10.52 9.07
N PRO A 93 20.18 10.87 9.97
CA PRO A 93 20.08 12.13 10.69
C PRO A 93 20.12 13.31 9.72
N ASP A 94 19.26 14.30 9.89
CA ASP A 94 19.37 15.56 9.17
C ASP A 94 20.60 16.33 9.70
N ALA A 95 21.44 16.82 8.80
CA ALA A 95 22.65 17.58 9.16
C ALA A 95 22.32 18.94 9.83
N ASN A 96 21.10 19.44 9.67
CA ASN A 96 20.69 20.77 10.12
C ASN A 96 19.58 20.77 11.19
N ASP A 97 19.03 19.60 11.52
CA ASP A 97 17.92 19.45 12.46
C ASP A 97 18.12 18.14 13.26
N GLU A 98 17.59 18.06 14.47
CA GLU A 98 17.58 16.81 15.28
C GLU A 98 16.67 15.72 14.71
N LYS A 99 16.05 15.95 13.54
CA LYS A 99 15.14 15.03 12.88
C LYS A 99 15.86 14.02 12.02
N THR A 100 15.19 12.90 11.81
CA THR A 100 15.58 11.88 10.83
C THR A 100 14.92 12.17 9.49
N VAL A 101 15.66 11.97 8.41
CA VAL A 101 15.16 12.08 7.03
C VAL A 101 15.09 10.70 6.43
N LEU A 102 13.98 10.42 5.74
CA LEU A 102 13.81 9.21 4.95
C LEU A 102 14.66 9.30 3.68
N GLU A 103 15.80 8.60 3.70
CA GLU A 103 16.77 8.57 2.59
C GLU A 103 16.31 7.63 1.49
N ARG A 104 15.93 6.41 1.86
CA ARG A 104 15.63 5.37 0.91
C ARG A 104 14.43 4.52 1.34
N ARG A 105 13.61 4.12 0.36
CA ARG A 105 12.50 3.17 0.48
C ARG A 105 12.86 1.90 -0.29
N ILE A 106 12.77 0.76 0.35
CA ILE A 106 13.16 -0.53 -0.22
C ILE A 106 12.01 -1.52 -0.09
N ILE A 107 11.61 -2.11 -1.20
CA ILE A 107 10.64 -3.21 -1.21
C ILE A 107 11.44 -4.52 -1.21
N LYS A 108 11.32 -5.31 -0.15
CA LYS A 108 11.98 -6.62 -0.01
C LYS A 108 11.13 -7.75 -0.56
N SER A 109 9.82 -7.69 -0.35
CA SER A 109 8.85 -8.67 -0.84
C SER A 109 7.49 -8.05 -1.00
N VAL A 110 6.73 -8.52 -1.98
CA VAL A 110 5.36 -8.10 -2.25
C VAL A 110 4.48 -9.32 -2.40
N ASN A 111 3.29 -9.25 -1.81
CA ASN A 111 2.25 -10.27 -1.94
C ASN A 111 2.73 -11.69 -1.59
N LEU A 112 3.58 -11.81 -0.56
CA LEU A 112 4.11 -13.10 -0.13
C LEU A 112 3.03 -13.89 0.59
N THR A 113 2.70 -15.07 0.07
CA THR A 113 1.83 -16.05 0.71
C THR A 113 2.53 -17.43 0.73
N PRO A 114 2.07 -18.40 1.53
CA PRO A 114 2.64 -19.74 1.50
C PRO A 114 2.58 -20.43 0.13
N GLU A 115 1.74 -19.93 -0.76
CA GLU A 115 1.37 -20.57 -2.04
C GLU A 115 1.79 -19.74 -3.27
N ASN A 116 2.51 -18.64 -3.12
CA ASN A 116 2.88 -17.73 -4.22
C ASN A 116 3.58 -18.44 -5.40
N TYR A 117 4.36 -19.45 -5.12
CA TYR A 117 5.12 -20.21 -6.14
C TYR A 117 4.32 -21.35 -6.77
N ILE A 118 3.12 -21.66 -6.27
CA ILE A 118 2.36 -22.80 -6.73
C ILE A 118 1.68 -22.50 -8.06
N LYS A 119 0.86 -21.48 -8.12
CA LYS A 119 0.17 -21.12 -9.34
C LYS A 119 -0.56 -19.79 -9.25
N HIS A 120 -0.55 -19.04 -10.36
CA HIS A 120 -1.42 -17.89 -10.57
C HIS A 120 -2.90 -18.21 -10.37
N GLY A 121 -3.61 -17.32 -9.68
CA GLY A 121 -5.05 -17.37 -9.56
C GLY A 121 -5.60 -18.39 -8.55
N MET A 122 -4.75 -18.98 -7.73
CA MET A 122 -5.20 -19.88 -6.66
C MET A 122 -5.61 -19.13 -5.38
N ASN A 123 -5.08 -17.93 -5.18
CA ASN A 123 -5.39 -17.11 -4.02
C ASN A 123 -6.51 -16.11 -4.37
N LEU A 124 -7.41 -15.88 -3.42
CA LEU A 124 -8.44 -14.87 -3.56
C LEU A 124 -7.96 -13.52 -3.06
N ARG A 125 -8.17 -12.48 -3.82
CA ARG A 125 -8.04 -11.10 -3.34
C ARG A 125 -9.16 -10.77 -2.37
N SER A 126 -8.96 -9.76 -1.52
CA SER A 126 -9.96 -9.34 -0.54
C SER A 126 -11.33 -9.04 -1.18
N LEU A 127 -11.32 -8.38 -2.33
CA LEU A 127 -12.56 -8.07 -3.05
C LEU A 127 -13.21 -9.33 -3.64
N GLU A 128 -12.44 -10.25 -4.17
CA GLU A 128 -12.97 -11.53 -4.67
C GLU A 128 -13.56 -12.37 -3.55
N ALA A 129 -12.92 -12.39 -2.37
CA ALA A 129 -13.44 -13.09 -1.20
C ALA A 129 -14.82 -12.53 -0.74
N ILE A 130 -15.03 -11.21 -0.82
CA ILE A 130 -16.30 -10.58 -0.47
C ILE A 130 -17.42 -10.96 -1.43
N PHE A 131 -17.10 -11.11 -2.73
CA PHE A 131 -18.12 -11.34 -3.78
C PHE A 131 -18.25 -12.82 -4.18
N SER A 132 -17.45 -13.72 -3.61
CA SER A 132 -17.50 -15.17 -3.86
C SER A 132 -18.34 -15.94 -2.84
N ALA A 133 -18.87 -15.26 -1.84
CA ALA A 133 -19.67 -15.84 -0.77
C ALA A 133 -21.16 -15.95 -1.16
#